data_af93fb88a0374d603f91deba40438ebc
#
_entry.id   af93fb88a0374d603f91deba40438ebc
#
_cell.length_a   1.000
_cell.length_b   1.000
_cell.length_c   1.000
_cell.angle_alpha   90.00
_cell.angle_beta   90.00
_cell.angle_gamma   90.00
#
_symmetry.space_group_name_H-M   'P 1'
#
loop_
_entity.id
_entity.type
_entity.pdbx_description
1 polymer ?
#
loop_
_entity_poly.entity_id
_entity_poly.type
_entity_poly.pdbx_seq_one_letter_code
_entity_poly.pdbx_strand_id
1 'polypeptide(L)'
;MALFSSQAQAFNQTRQTYLARELALANTHWTRLRGLLGTSRSDFRNGCGLWIVPCRGVHTLAMRFAIDVVYLDRAQAVVHIEQDLRPWRFAPVRLQAASVLELPCQTIAGTGTAVGDKIEISLGKDARRQLD
;
A
#
# COMPACT_ATOMS: atom_id res chain seq x y z
N MET A 1 2.21 17.50 -9.79
CA MET A 1 3.35 16.63 -9.41
C MET A 1 2.85 15.22 -9.22
N ALA A 2 3.49 14.25 -9.87
CA ALA A 2 3.09 12.85 -9.74
C ALA A 2 3.43 12.34 -8.33
N LEU A 3 2.43 11.80 -7.62
CA LEU A 3 2.64 11.15 -6.33
C LEU A 3 3.36 9.81 -6.49
N PHE A 4 3.09 9.12 -7.61
CA PHE A 4 3.58 7.76 -7.86
C PHE A 4 4.77 7.80 -8.80
N SER A 5 5.77 6.97 -8.51
CA SER A 5 7.05 6.94 -9.23
C SER A 5 7.48 5.50 -9.45
N SER A 6 8.09 5.23 -10.60
CA SER A 6 8.70 3.92 -10.91
C SER A 6 9.97 3.63 -10.09
N GLN A 7 10.45 4.60 -9.30
CA GLN A 7 11.64 4.41 -8.45
C GLN A 7 11.41 3.53 -7.24
N ALA A 8 10.15 3.28 -6.85
CA ALA A 8 9.82 2.38 -5.76
C ALA A 8 8.81 1.35 -6.26
N GLN A 9 8.94 0.13 -5.78
CA GLN A 9 8.13 -1.00 -6.24
C GLN A 9 7.83 -1.95 -5.08
N ALA A 10 6.70 -2.66 -5.17
CA ALA A 10 6.34 -3.74 -4.27
C ALA A 10 6.16 -5.02 -5.08
N PHE A 11 6.97 -6.04 -4.77
CA PHE A 11 6.99 -7.31 -5.48
C PHE A 11 6.64 -8.45 -4.53
N ASN A 12 5.67 -9.28 -4.91
CA ASN A 12 5.34 -10.48 -4.15
C ASN A 12 6.28 -11.61 -4.55
N GLN A 13 7.25 -11.90 -3.69
CA GLN A 13 8.26 -12.92 -3.94
C GLN A 13 7.66 -14.33 -3.96
N THR A 14 6.65 -14.57 -3.15
CA THR A 14 6.00 -15.88 -3.06
C THR A 14 5.25 -16.21 -4.35
N ARG A 15 4.56 -15.23 -4.92
CA ARG A 15 3.75 -15.39 -6.13
C ARG A 15 4.46 -14.98 -7.41
N GLN A 16 5.64 -14.35 -7.31
CA GLN A 16 6.41 -13.84 -8.45
C GLN A 16 5.59 -12.85 -9.29
N THR A 17 4.92 -11.92 -8.60
CA THR A 17 4.08 -10.88 -9.22
C THR A 17 4.35 -9.53 -8.60
N TYR A 18 4.17 -8.47 -9.38
CA TYR A 18 4.24 -7.11 -8.84
C TYR A 18 2.89 -6.70 -8.25
N LEU A 19 2.90 -6.21 -7.02
CA LEU A 19 1.76 -5.52 -6.43
C LEU A 19 1.69 -4.08 -6.92
N ALA A 20 2.84 -3.41 -7.01
CA ALA A 20 2.91 -2.05 -7.52
C ALA A 20 4.27 -1.82 -8.18
N ARG A 21 4.26 -1.24 -9.38
CA ARG A 21 5.48 -0.81 -10.08
C ARG A 21 5.76 0.67 -9.88
N GLU A 22 4.75 1.42 -9.50
CA GLU A 22 4.84 2.85 -9.17
C GLU A 22 4.34 3.02 -7.74
N LEU A 23 5.27 2.98 -6.78
CA LEU A 23 4.95 3.00 -5.36
C LEU A 23 5.31 4.35 -4.76
N ALA A 24 4.34 4.99 -4.12
CA ALA A 24 4.57 6.19 -3.31
C ALA A 24 4.81 5.79 -1.86
N LEU A 25 5.51 6.65 -1.12
CA LEU A 25 5.84 6.43 0.28
C LEU A 25 5.17 7.48 1.15
N ALA A 26 4.52 7.03 2.23
CA ALA A 26 3.94 7.88 3.26
C ALA A 26 4.54 7.49 4.61
N ASN A 27 5.56 8.23 5.07
CA ASN A 27 6.29 7.94 6.30
C ASN A 27 6.33 9.09 7.31
N THR A 28 5.75 10.25 6.98
CA THR A 28 5.60 11.36 7.91
C THR A 28 4.21 11.35 8.53
N HIS A 29 4.02 12.04 9.65
CA HIS A 29 2.69 12.19 10.25
C HIS A 29 1.66 12.74 9.25
N TRP A 30 2.05 13.75 8.48
CA TRP A 30 1.17 14.39 7.52
C TRP A 30 0.83 13.44 6.36
N THR A 31 1.84 12.82 5.74
CA THR A 31 1.62 11.94 4.59
C THR A 31 0.84 10.67 4.98
N ARG A 32 1.07 10.12 6.18
CA ARG A 32 0.31 8.98 6.69
C ARG A 32 -1.16 9.33 6.93
N LEU A 33 -1.41 10.50 7.52
CA LEU A 33 -2.77 10.96 7.78
C LEU A 33 -3.53 11.22 6.48
N ARG A 34 -2.83 11.84 5.52
CA ARG A 34 -3.40 12.16 4.21
C ARG A 34 -3.72 10.90 3.40
N GLY A 35 -2.79 9.92 3.38
CA GLY A 35 -2.94 8.71 2.56
C GLY A 35 -3.28 9.06 1.12
N LEU A 36 -4.39 8.50 0.61
CA LEU A 36 -4.89 8.74 -0.75
C LEU A 36 -5.94 9.84 -0.82
N LEU A 37 -6.15 10.62 0.26
CA LEU A 37 -7.10 11.72 0.24
C LEU A 37 -6.71 12.72 -0.85
N GLY A 38 -7.69 13.12 -1.65
CA GLY A 38 -7.48 14.04 -2.77
C GLY A 38 -6.95 13.39 -4.03
N THR A 39 -6.60 12.11 -3.99
CA THR A 39 -6.19 11.35 -5.18
C THR A 39 -7.42 10.95 -5.97
N SER A 40 -7.37 11.09 -7.30
CA SER A 40 -8.45 10.65 -8.17
C SER A 40 -8.27 9.17 -8.54
N ARG A 41 -9.37 8.53 -8.93
CA ARG A 41 -9.33 7.13 -9.40
C ARG A 41 -8.43 6.98 -10.63
N SER A 42 -8.43 7.95 -11.52
CA SER A 42 -7.59 7.91 -12.73
C SER A 42 -6.10 8.03 -12.40
N ASP A 43 -5.73 8.67 -11.29
CA ASP A 43 -4.34 8.77 -10.85
C ASP A 43 -3.90 7.54 -10.08
N PHE A 44 -4.82 6.83 -9.43
CA PHE A 44 -4.54 5.60 -8.70
C PHE A 44 -4.94 4.37 -9.54
N ARG A 45 -4.26 4.21 -10.65
CA ARG A 45 -4.52 3.14 -11.63
C ARG A 45 -3.75 1.87 -11.28
N ASN A 46 -4.06 0.78 -11.97
CA ASN A 46 -3.32 -0.49 -11.83
C ASN A 46 -1.83 -0.26 -11.99
N GLY A 47 -1.04 -0.86 -11.11
CA GLY A 47 0.39 -0.67 -11.05
C GLY A 47 0.85 0.38 -10.05
N CYS A 48 -0.08 1.24 -9.58
CA CYS A 48 0.21 2.21 -8.51
C CYS A 48 0.02 1.57 -7.13
N GLY A 49 0.65 2.15 -6.13
CA GLY A 49 0.47 1.76 -4.74
C GLY A 49 0.99 2.84 -3.80
N LEU A 50 0.51 2.81 -2.56
CA LEU A 50 0.99 3.68 -1.49
C LEU A 50 1.45 2.80 -0.33
N TRP A 51 2.71 2.94 0.08
CA TRP A 51 3.25 2.25 1.25
C TRP A 51 3.28 3.21 2.43
N ILE A 52 2.51 2.88 3.45
CA ILE A 52 2.39 3.70 4.66
C ILE A 52 3.17 3.01 5.78
N VAL A 53 4.19 3.68 6.28
CA VAL A 53 5.08 3.12 7.29
C VAL A 53 5.54 4.19 8.29
N PRO A 54 5.41 3.96 9.59
CA PRO A 54 4.73 2.83 10.25
C PRO A 54 3.19 2.96 10.18
N CYS A 55 2.50 1.84 10.13
CA CYS A 55 1.03 1.84 10.08
C CYS A 55 0.49 0.47 10.47
N ARG A 56 -0.64 0.44 11.20
CA ARG A 56 -1.30 -0.80 11.64
C ARG A 56 -2.76 -0.90 11.22
N GLY A 57 -3.28 0.13 10.60
CA GLY A 57 -4.65 0.18 10.12
C GLY A 57 -4.87 1.41 9.28
N VAL A 58 -5.95 1.43 8.51
CA VAL A 58 -6.25 2.53 7.60
C VAL A 58 -7.73 2.90 7.65
N HIS A 59 -8.04 4.07 7.11
CA HIS A 59 -9.41 4.50 6.86
C HIS A 59 -9.55 4.97 5.43
N THR A 60 -10.76 4.90 4.92
CA THR A 60 -11.10 5.40 3.58
C THR A 60 -12.08 6.58 3.67
N LEU A 61 -12.08 7.30 4.80
CA LEU A 61 -12.94 8.46 5.01
C LEU A 61 -12.61 9.53 3.97
N ALA A 62 -13.66 10.07 3.34
CA ALA A 62 -13.57 11.07 2.28
C ALA A 62 -12.86 10.60 1.00
N MET A 63 -12.55 9.34 0.85
CA MET A 63 -12.06 8.78 -0.42
C MET A 63 -13.21 8.63 -1.42
N ARG A 64 -12.87 8.64 -2.71
CA ARG A 64 -13.86 8.59 -3.79
C ARG A 64 -13.96 7.21 -4.46
N PHE A 65 -13.10 6.28 -4.07
CA PHE A 65 -13.05 4.93 -4.67
C PHE A 65 -12.65 3.90 -3.63
N ALA A 66 -12.97 2.65 -3.88
CA ALA A 66 -12.57 1.53 -3.02
C ALA A 66 -11.11 1.14 -3.31
N ILE A 67 -10.47 0.52 -2.34
CA ILE A 67 -9.07 0.09 -2.44
C ILE A 67 -8.89 -1.32 -1.89
N ASP A 68 -7.78 -1.96 -2.29
CA ASP A 68 -7.26 -3.15 -1.63
C ASP A 68 -6.21 -2.72 -0.61
N VAL A 69 -6.11 -3.44 0.51
CA VAL A 69 -5.16 -3.13 1.58
C VAL A 69 -4.41 -4.40 1.98
N VAL A 70 -3.08 -4.32 1.99
CA VAL A 70 -2.20 -5.41 2.42
C VAL A 70 -1.41 -4.96 3.64
N TYR A 71 -1.52 -5.72 4.73
CA TYR A 71 -0.83 -5.44 5.98
C TYR A 71 0.44 -6.28 6.04
N LEU A 72 1.56 -5.62 6.33
CA LEU A 72 2.88 -6.26 6.40
C LEU A 72 3.45 -6.16 7.81
N ASP A 73 4.06 -7.23 8.28
CA ASP A 73 4.84 -7.19 9.52
C ASP A 73 6.24 -6.60 9.27
N ARG A 74 7.09 -6.58 10.29
CA ARG A 74 8.44 -6.03 10.17
C ARG A 74 9.32 -6.79 9.19
N ALA A 75 9.05 -8.07 8.99
CA ALA A 75 9.76 -8.91 8.02
C ALA A 75 9.14 -8.80 6.63
N GLN A 76 8.11 -7.95 6.46
CA GLN A 76 7.38 -7.74 5.21
C GLN A 76 6.63 -8.99 4.73
N ALA A 77 6.21 -9.82 5.67
CA ALA A 77 5.25 -10.89 5.40
C ALA A 77 3.83 -10.34 5.54
N VAL A 78 2.93 -10.82 4.70
CA VAL A 78 1.51 -10.43 4.74
C VAL A 78 0.86 -11.04 5.96
N VAL A 79 0.30 -10.21 6.84
CA VAL A 79 -0.39 -10.67 8.05
C VAL A 79 -1.89 -10.51 7.98
N HIS A 80 -2.38 -9.65 7.11
CA HIS A 80 -3.82 -9.43 6.90
C HIS A 80 -4.06 -8.76 5.56
N ILE A 81 -5.20 -9.00 4.94
CA ILE A 81 -5.62 -8.35 3.70
C ILE A 81 -7.07 -7.90 3.81
N GLU A 82 -7.39 -6.79 3.17
CA GLU A 82 -8.75 -6.31 2.96
C GLU A 82 -8.93 -6.05 1.46
N GLN A 83 -9.92 -6.68 0.86
CA GLN A 83 -10.25 -6.49 -0.55
C GLN A 83 -11.46 -5.61 -0.69
N ASP A 84 -11.45 -4.72 -1.67
CA ASP A 84 -12.59 -3.84 -1.97
C ASP A 84 -13.07 -3.04 -0.75
N LEU A 85 -12.14 -2.45 -0.01
CA LEU A 85 -12.51 -1.58 1.10
C LEU A 85 -13.14 -0.31 0.54
N ARG A 86 -14.44 -0.16 0.74
CA ARG A 86 -15.23 0.96 0.20
C ARG A 86 -14.89 2.28 0.87
N PRO A 87 -15.18 3.44 0.23
CA PRO A 87 -15.08 4.73 0.89
C PRO A 87 -15.87 4.77 2.21
N TRP A 88 -15.41 5.62 3.13
CA TRP A 88 -16.04 5.85 4.43
C TRP A 88 -16.03 4.62 5.34
N ARG A 89 -14.96 3.84 5.30
CA ARG A 89 -14.76 2.66 6.14
C ARG A 89 -13.46 2.75 6.92
N PHE A 90 -13.40 1.96 7.98
CA PHE A 90 -12.16 1.68 8.70
C PHE A 90 -11.75 0.24 8.44
N ALA A 91 -10.49 0.04 8.05
CA ALA A 91 -9.89 -1.27 8.09
C ALA A 91 -9.44 -1.57 9.52
N PRO A 92 -9.51 -2.83 9.96
CA PRO A 92 -9.16 -3.16 11.34
C PRO A 92 -7.70 -2.86 11.67
N VAL A 93 -7.44 -2.45 12.91
CA VAL A 93 -6.07 -2.33 13.42
C VAL A 93 -5.55 -3.74 13.69
N ARG A 94 -4.34 -4.04 13.19
CA ARG A 94 -3.65 -5.30 13.44
C ARG A 94 -2.33 -5.01 14.13
N LEU A 95 -2.19 -5.47 15.37
CA LEU A 95 -1.00 -5.19 16.19
C LEU A 95 0.27 -5.81 15.61
N GLN A 96 0.15 -6.88 14.83
CA GLN A 96 1.27 -7.53 14.16
C GLN A 96 1.77 -6.74 12.96
N ALA A 97 0.97 -5.81 12.43
CA ALA A 97 1.37 -5.03 11.29
C ALA A 97 2.37 -3.94 11.69
N ALA A 98 3.34 -3.70 10.81
CA ALA A 98 4.29 -2.61 10.92
C ALA A 98 4.09 -1.57 9.81
N SER A 99 3.53 -2.00 8.69
CA SER A 99 3.25 -1.13 7.53
C SER A 99 2.06 -1.66 6.75
N VAL A 100 1.55 -0.82 5.86
CA VAL A 100 0.37 -1.14 5.04
C VAL A 100 0.62 -0.69 3.61
N LEU A 101 0.20 -1.52 2.65
CA LEU A 101 0.15 -1.15 1.24
C LEU A 101 -1.31 -0.88 0.87
N GLU A 102 -1.60 0.32 0.38
CA GLU A 102 -2.86 0.63 -0.26
C GLU A 102 -2.70 0.46 -1.77
N LEU A 103 -3.58 -0.31 -2.38
CA LEU A 103 -3.49 -0.73 -3.78
C LEU A 103 -4.85 -0.52 -4.48
N PRO A 104 -4.85 -0.34 -5.80
CA PRO A 104 -6.12 -0.33 -6.54
C PRO A 104 -6.89 -1.64 -6.33
N CYS A 105 -8.21 -1.56 -6.37
CA CYS A 105 -9.07 -2.74 -6.30
C CYS A 105 -8.66 -3.78 -7.35
N GLN A 106 -8.84 -5.05 -7.00
CA GLN A 106 -8.50 -6.21 -7.83
C GLN A 106 -7.01 -6.54 -7.90
N THR A 107 -6.14 -5.76 -7.24
CA THR A 107 -4.71 -6.07 -7.20
C THR A 107 -4.45 -7.35 -6.41
N ILE A 108 -5.11 -7.53 -5.28
CA ILE A 108 -4.95 -8.76 -4.47
C ILE A 108 -5.44 -9.97 -5.26
N ALA A 109 -6.62 -9.89 -5.85
CA ALA A 109 -7.17 -10.99 -6.66
C ALA A 109 -6.31 -11.28 -7.89
N GLY A 110 -5.86 -10.24 -8.58
CA GLY A 110 -5.08 -10.38 -9.80
C GLY A 110 -3.67 -10.94 -9.59
N THR A 111 -3.09 -10.75 -8.40
CA THR A 111 -1.76 -11.24 -8.07
C THR A 111 -1.77 -12.54 -7.26
N GLY A 112 -2.94 -12.94 -6.76
CA GLY A 112 -3.08 -14.10 -5.90
C GLY A 112 -2.47 -13.90 -4.51
N THR A 113 -2.25 -12.65 -4.10
CA THR A 113 -1.63 -12.33 -2.81
C THR A 113 -2.47 -12.85 -1.65
N ALA A 114 -1.81 -13.49 -0.70
CA ALA A 114 -2.46 -14.11 0.45
C ALA A 114 -1.63 -13.88 1.73
N VAL A 115 -2.28 -14.06 2.88
CA VAL A 115 -1.59 -14.03 4.17
C VAL A 115 -0.46 -15.06 4.17
N GLY A 116 0.71 -14.64 4.65
CA GLY A 116 1.92 -15.46 4.67
C GLY A 116 2.86 -15.18 3.49
N ASP A 117 2.40 -14.51 2.44
CA ASP A 117 3.24 -14.15 1.30
C ASP A 117 4.33 -13.15 1.72
N LYS A 118 5.48 -13.26 1.09
CA LYS A 118 6.62 -12.38 1.31
C LYS A 118 6.64 -11.26 0.28
N ILE A 119 6.66 -10.03 0.75
CA ILE A 119 6.67 -8.86 -0.12
C ILE A 119 8.04 -8.19 -0.04
N GLU A 120 8.64 -7.95 -1.19
CA GLU A 120 9.87 -7.18 -1.31
C GLU A 120 9.53 -5.76 -1.74
N ILE A 121 9.97 -4.78 -0.94
CA ILE A 121 9.82 -3.37 -1.28
C ILE A 121 11.18 -2.84 -1.71
N SER A 122 11.28 -2.45 -2.98
CA SER A 122 12.48 -1.86 -3.55
C SER A 122 12.31 -0.36 -3.60
N LEU A 123 13.25 0.36 -2.98
CA LEU A 123 13.23 1.82 -2.92
C LEU A 123 14.37 2.38 -3.77
N GLY A 124 14.07 3.37 -4.59
CA GLY A 124 15.08 4.17 -5.26
C GLY A 124 15.87 5.01 -4.27
N LYS A 125 16.97 5.63 -4.72
CA LYS A 125 17.86 6.40 -3.84
C LYS A 125 17.13 7.50 -3.07
N ASP A 126 16.24 8.21 -3.73
CA ASP A 126 15.53 9.34 -3.11
C ASP A 126 14.51 8.85 -2.06
N ALA A 127 13.83 7.76 -2.34
CA ALA A 127 12.89 7.17 -1.39
C ALA A 127 13.61 6.61 -0.16
N ARG A 128 14.81 6.06 -0.32
CA ARG A 128 15.64 5.58 0.81
C ARG A 128 16.03 6.71 1.75
N ARG A 129 16.37 7.87 1.21
CA ARG A 129 16.72 9.04 2.02
C ARG A 129 15.58 9.50 2.91
N GLN A 130 14.34 9.28 2.51
CA GLN A 130 13.17 9.65 3.31
C GLN A 130 12.98 8.74 4.52
N LEU A 131 13.49 7.51 4.49
CA LEU A 131 13.39 6.56 5.59
C LEU A 131 14.53 6.72 6.61
N ASP A 132 15.65 7.24 6.20
CA ASP A 132 16.80 7.53 7.05
C ASP A 132 16.60 8.89 7.73
#